data_9c2c64d64b4963d78b2c70ea9f0c917d
#
_entry.id   9c2c64d64b4963d78b2c70ea9f0c917d
#
_cell.length_a   1.000
_cell.length_b   1.000
_cell.length_c   1.000
_cell.angle_alpha   90.00
_cell.angle_beta   90.00
_cell.angle_gamma   90.00
#
_symmetry.space_group_name_H-M   'P 1'
#
loop_
_entity.id
_entity.type
_entity.pdbx_description
1 polymer ?
#
loop_
_entity_poly.entity_id
_entity_poly.type
_entity_poly.pdbx_seq_one_letter_code
_entity_poly.pdbx_strand_id
1 'polypeptide(L)'
;MSPSTEINFTARTVSLFLCLVSFCVFGEESPSPEYRYSYQVRLLGLPLGVKATVLRNERGNLVRIKSEVSHFLAINNHDSYFELDNCEYRFLRYWNAGKSLGYEFDDKIVIDYQLSKIRYQGFTKRRGSRERVPVDKEYDLDGAMYVDKLSQFEAMGCLIKGGKSQFELSYVDDSIGRYQFNLVESSQTQLGGNEYSIAHVVATPYEFVEGSVHTPVNYWLIEELGFIPLKIQTKLKGLGLTVELIEQAESD
;
A
#
# COMPACT_ATOMS: atom_id res chain seq x y z
N MET A 1 17.42 -62.53 44.43
CA MET A 1 18.03 -62.97 43.18
C MET A 1 17.33 -62.26 42.07
N SER A 2 18.00 -61.20 41.54
CA SER A 2 17.47 -60.41 40.46
C SER A 2 18.54 -60.43 39.37
N PRO A 3 18.24 -60.73 38.12
CA PRO A 3 19.24 -60.67 37.03
C PRO A 3 19.40 -59.28 36.51
N SER A 4 20.64 -58.85 36.43
CA SER A 4 21.14 -57.69 35.78
C SER A 4 20.92 -57.74 34.25
N THR A 5 20.27 -56.75 33.69
CA THR A 5 20.16 -56.60 32.24
C THR A 5 21.22 -55.60 31.78
N GLU A 6 22.28 -56.13 31.18
CA GLU A 6 23.28 -55.34 30.47
C GLU A 6 22.66 -54.75 29.18
N ILE A 7 22.68 -53.44 29.07
CA ILE A 7 22.28 -52.73 27.85
C ILE A 7 23.51 -52.61 26.94
N ASN A 8 23.56 -53.44 25.91
CA ASN A 8 24.52 -53.32 24.83
C ASN A 8 24.27 -52.05 24.00
N PHE A 9 25.07 -51.04 24.24
CA PHE A 9 25.19 -49.84 23.40
C PHE A 9 26.14 -50.16 22.25
N THR A 10 25.63 -50.66 21.16
CA THR A 10 26.45 -50.92 19.96
C THR A 10 26.06 -50.01 18.81
N ALA A 11 27.01 -49.19 18.38
CA ALA A 11 27.39 -48.82 16.98
C ALA A 11 26.31 -48.35 15.98
N ARG A 12 25.05 -48.10 16.36
CA ARG A 12 24.03 -47.57 15.45
C ARG A 12 23.72 -46.09 15.60
N THR A 13 24.33 -45.42 16.58
CA THR A 13 24.03 -44.02 16.89
C THR A 13 24.94 -43.01 16.19
N VAL A 14 26.01 -43.47 15.51
CA VAL A 14 26.96 -42.57 14.83
C VAL A 14 26.55 -42.29 13.39
N SER A 15 25.74 -43.12 12.74
CA SER A 15 25.33 -42.93 11.34
C SER A 15 24.12 -42.01 11.15
N LEU A 16 23.42 -41.63 12.22
CA LEU A 16 22.24 -40.75 12.14
C LEU A 16 22.59 -39.25 12.32
N PHE A 17 23.83 -38.95 12.72
CA PHE A 17 24.26 -37.57 12.95
C PHE A 17 24.97 -36.92 11.75
N LEU A 18 25.30 -37.71 10.72
CA LEU A 18 25.96 -37.18 9.50
C LEU A 18 25.01 -36.80 8.37
N CYS A 19 23.71 -37.06 8.49
CA CYS A 19 22.72 -36.66 7.47
C CYS A 19 21.95 -35.38 7.82
N LEU A 20 22.24 -34.69 8.92
CA LEU A 20 21.56 -33.47 9.35
C LEU A 20 22.35 -32.19 9.06
N VAL A 21 23.44 -32.29 8.31
CA VAL A 21 24.13 -31.12 7.74
C VAL A 21 23.90 -31.10 6.22
N SER A 22 22.67 -31.35 5.78
CA SER A 22 22.19 -30.76 4.55
C SER A 22 22.06 -29.27 4.84
N PHE A 23 23.07 -28.53 4.48
CA PHE A 23 22.98 -27.09 4.31
C PHE A 23 21.76 -26.85 3.41
N CYS A 24 20.63 -26.47 4.00
CA CYS A 24 19.71 -25.59 3.34
C CYS A 24 20.53 -24.33 3.06
N VAL A 25 21.17 -24.28 1.92
CA VAL A 25 21.54 -23.05 1.27
C VAL A 25 20.17 -22.40 1.03
N PHE A 26 19.68 -21.65 2.01
CA PHE A 26 18.73 -20.60 1.74
C PHE A 26 19.50 -19.70 0.78
N GLY A 27 19.18 -19.80 -0.51
CA GLY A 27 19.59 -18.80 -1.46
C GLY A 27 19.18 -17.48 -0.83
N GLU A 28 20.11 -16.62 -0.49
CA GLU A 28 19.84 -15.22 -0.28
C GLU A 28 19.23 -14.77 -1.61
N GLU A 29 17.89 -14.71 -1.65
CA GLU A 29 17.19 -14.01 -2.72
C GLU A 29 17.81 -12.62 -2.73
N SER A 30 18.45 -12.27 -3.82
CA SER A 30 18.97 -10.92 -4.04
C SER A 30 17.87 -9.94 -3.66
N PRO A 31 18.15 -8.93 -2.82
CA PRO A 31 17.14 -7.96 -2.44
C PRO A 31 16.55 -7.39 -3.74
N SER A 32 15.24 -7.46 -3.87
CA SER A 32 14.56 -6.85 -5.01
C SER A 32 14.88 -5.36 -5.03
N PRO A 33 15.03 -4.75 -6.20
CA PRO A 33 15.34 -3.33 -6.29
C PRO A 33 14.29 -2.54 -5.52
N GLU A 34 14.75 -1.67 -4.66
CA GLU A 34 13.89 -0.74 -3.92
C GLU A 34 13.80 0.55 -4.73
N TYR A 35 12.59 0.90 -5.18
CA TYR A 35 12.35 2.15 -5.88
C TYR A 35 11.87 3.21 -4.90
N ARG A 36 12.51 4.38 -4.96
CA ARG A 36 12.17 5.53 -4.13
C ARG A 36 11.62 6.67 -4.98
N TYR A 37 10.45 7.16 -4.60
CA TYR A 37 9.78 8.29 -5.24
C TYR A 37 9.56 9.40 -4.23
N SER A 38 9.90 10.63 -4.59
CA SER A 38 9.70 11.81 -3.74
C SER A 38 8.64 12.71 -4.34
N TYR A 39 7.70 13.13 -3.51
CA TYR A 39 6.56 13.95 -3.90
C TYR A 39 6.53 15.26 -3.13
N GLN A 40 6.06 16.32 -3.78
CA GLN A 40 5.76 17.61 -3.17
C GLN A 40 4.25 17.83 -3.10
N VAL A 41 3.78 18.29 -1.95
CA VAL A 41 2.37 18.66 -1.76
C VAL A 41 2.21 20.17 -1.92
N ARG A 42 1.21 20.59 -2.73
CA ARG A 42 0.83 21.97 -2.96
C ARG A 42 -0.63 22.21 -2.59
N LEU A 43 -0.92 23.32 -1.96
CA LEU A 43 -2.30 23.79 -1.69
C LEU A 43 -2.49 25.13 -2.41
N LEU A 44 -3.53 25.25 -3.23
CA LEU A 44 -3.77 26.43 -4.08
C LEU A 44 -2.55 26.81 -4.94
N GLY A 45 -1.79 25.81 -5.39
CA GLY A 45 -0.56 26.01 -6.18
C GLY A 45 0.69 26.38 -5.36
N LEU A 46 0.54 26.71 -4.07
CA LEU A 46 1.67 27.05 -3.21
C LEU A 46 2.24 25.80 -2.55
N PRO A 47 3.57 25.59 -2.59
CA PRO A 47 4.20 24.44 -1.93
C PRO A 47 4.04 24.57 -0.40
N LEU A 48 3.55 23.50 0.21
CA LEU A 48 3.38 23.45 1.67
C LEU A 48 4.69 23.12 2.41
N GLY A 49 5.80 22.87 1.70
CA GLY A 49 7.02 22.31 2.29
C GLY A 49 6.87 20.86 2.77
N VAL A 50 5.74 20.23 2.48
CA VAL A 50 5.50 18.81 2.79
C VAL A 50 6.12 17.98 1.68
N LYS A 51 6.98 17.04 2.08
CA LYS A 51 7.51 16.01 1.20
C LYS A 51 6.95 14.65 1.63
N ALA A 52 6.58 13.84 0.66
CA ALA A 52 6.25 12.45 0.87
C ALA A 52 7.28 11.59 0.15
N THR A 53 7.80 10.58 0.82
CA THR A 53 8.66 9.56 0.20
C THR A 53 7.88 8.27 0.10
N VAL A 54 7.87 7.66 -1.06
CA VAL A 54 7.24 6.36 -1.32
C VAL A 54 8.33 5.37 -1.67
N LEU A 55 8.35 4.23 -0.98
CA LEU A 55 9.27 3.12 -1.19
C LEU A 55 8.48 1.91 -1.64
N ARG A 56 8.88 1.29 -2.73
CA ARG A 56 8.28 0.08 -3.27
C ARG A 56 9.29 -1.07 -3.23
N ASN A 57 8.88 -2.18 -2.66
CA ASN A 57 9.69 -3.38 -2.51
C ASN A 57 8.87 -4.61 -2.91
N GLU A 58 9.48 -5.55 -3.62
CA GLU A 58 8.86 -6.80 -4.06
C GLU A 58 9.63 -8.00 -3.53
N ARG A 59 8.92 -9.05 -3.17
CA ARG A 59 9.48 -10.36 -2.85
C ARG A 59 8.54 -11.45 -3.38
N GLY A 60 8.91 -12.05 -4.52
CA GLY A 60 8.01 -12.91 -5.27
C GLY A 60 6.75 -12.14 -5.66
N ASN A 61 5.57 -12.70 -5.37
CA ASN A 61 4.29 -12.05 -5.65
C ASN A 61 3.87 -11.04 -4.57
N LEU A 62 4.59 -10.97 -3.45
CA LEU A 62 4.29 -10.03 -2.37
C LEU A 62 4.91 -8.67 -2.66
N VAL A 63 4.08 -7.66 -2.73
CA VAL A 63 4.49 -6.26 -2.89
C VAL A 63 4.23 -5.52 -1.59
N ARG A 64 5.19 -4.68 -1.22
CA ARG A 64 5.10 -3.76 -0.10
C ARG A 64 5.34 -2.35 -0.58
N ILE A 65 4.43 -1.44 -0.27
CA ILE A 65 4.61 -0.01 -0.51
C ILE A 65 4.54 0.73 0.82
N LYS A 66 5.58 1.51 1.11
CA LYS A 66 5.61 2.43 2.24
C LYS A 66 5.51 3.86 1.76
N SER A 67 4.86 4.71 2.53
CA SER A 67 4.91 6.16 2.35
C SER A 67 5.18 6.83 3.68
N GLU A 68 6.12 7.75 3.66
CA GLU A 68 6.49 8.57 4.81
C GLU A 68 6.27 10.04 4.47
N VAL A 69 5.43 10.69 5.24
CA VAL A 69 5.20 12.14 5.18
C VAL A 69 5.78 12.76 6.42
N SER A 70 6.75 13.66 6.25
CA SER A 70 7.37 14.37 7.37
C SER A 70 7.26 15.87 7.17
N HIS A 71 6.57 16.53 8.08
CA HIS A 71 6.43 17.98 8.14
C HIS A 71 6.15 18.40 9.58
N PHE A 72 6.48 19.63 9.97
CA PHE A 72 6.27 20.10 11.34
C PHE A 72 4.79 20.08 11.80
N LEU A 73 3.84 20.12 10.86
CA LEU A 73 2.40 20.03 11.13
C LEU A 73 1.85 18.60 11.02
N ALA A 74 2.57 17.69 10.36
CA ALA A 74 2.08 16.35 10.10
C ALA A 74 3.23 15.36 9.93
N ILE A 75 3.14 14.24 10.64
CA ILE A 75 3.97 13.05 10.42
C ILE A 75 2.98 11.93 10.13
N ASN A 76 3.13 11.27 9.01
CA ASN A 76 2.27 10.17 8.64
C ASN A 76 3.06 9.07 7.95
N ASN A 77 2.85 7.84 8.41
CA ASN A 77 3.46 6.63 7.88
C ASN A 77 2.36 5.71 7.40
N HIS A 78 2.48 5.29 6.16
CA HIS A 78 1.62 4.29 5.56
C HIS A 78 2.44 3.06 5.18
N ASP A 79 1.87 1.88 5.32
CA ASP A 79 2.50 0.61 4.97
C ASP A 79 1.44 -0.32 4.39
N SER A 80 1.52 -0.58 3.09
CA SER A 80 0.60 -1.39 2.32
C SER A 80 1.23 -2.70 1.90
N TYR A 81 0.49 -3.80 2.01
CA TYR A 81 0.89 -5.13 1.56
C TYR A 81 -0.21 -5.73 0.70
N PHE A 82 0.17 -6.25 -0.45
CA PHE A 82 -0.71 -6.94 -1.38
C PHE A 82 0.05 -7.99 -2.20
N GLU A 83 -0.67 -8.93 -2.74
CA GLU A 83 -0.14 -9.86 -3.73
C GLU A 83 -0.43 -9.32 -5.12
N LEU A 84 0.55 -9.49 -6.02
CA LEU A 84 0.45 -9.12 -7.41
C LEU A 84 1.14 -10.19 -8.26
N ASP A 85 0.37 -10.97 -8.99
CA ASP A 85 0.87 -11.99 -9.91
C ASP A 85 0.20 -11.85 -11.27
N ASN A 86 0.97 -11.50 -12.31
CA ASN A 86 0.44 -11.32 -13.67
C ASN A 86 -0.84 -10.46 -13.73
N CYS A 87 -0.88 -9.38 -12.94
CA CYS A 87 -2.05 -8.52 -12.74
C CYS A 87 -3.23 -9.17 -12.00
N GLU A 88 -3.06 -10.31 -11.37
CA GLU A 88 -3.96 -10.78 -10.32
C GLU A 88 -3.61 -10.04 -9.02
N TYR A 89 -4.37 -8.99 -8.74
CA TYR A 89 -4.16 -8.14 -7.57
C TYR A 89 -5.01 -8.64 -6.40
N ARG A 90 -4.39 -8.72 -5.20
CA ARG A 90 -5.05 -9.13 -3.97
C ARG A 90 -4.55 -8.32 -2.77
N PHE A 91 -5.37 -7.42 -2.26
CA PHE A 91 -5.06 -6.63 -1.07
C PHE A 91 -4.98 -7.51 0.17
N LEU A 92 -3.95 -7.33 1.01
CA LEU A 92 -3.76 -8.12 2.23
C LEU A 92 -3.95 -7.29 3.49
N ARG A 93 -3.20 -6.19 3.62
CA ARG A 93 -3.24 -5.35 4.81
C ARG A 93 -2.70 -3.96 4.55
N TYR A 94 -3.16 -3.02 5.35
CA TYR A 94 -2.70 -1.65 5.35
C TYR A 94 -2.57 -1.14 6.78
N TRP A 95 -1.54 -0.36 7.03
CA TRP A 95 -1.32 0.34 8.28
C TRP A 95 -1.10 1.82 8.00
N ASN A 96 -1.72 2.66 8.83
CA ASN A 96 -1.64 4.10 8.73
C ASN A 96 -1.52 4.68 10.14
N ALA A 97 -0.36 5.25 10.46
CA ALA A 97 -0.12 5.83 11.77
C ALA A 97 0.53 7.19 11.66
N GLY A 98 0.13 8.11 12.53
CA GLY A 98 0.71 9.44 12.48
C GLY A 98 0.12 10.45 13.44
N LYS A 99 0.54 11.69 13.18
CA LYS A 99 0.07 12.89 13.89
C LYS A 99 -0.18 13.98 12.88
N SER A 100 -1.38 14.53 12.84
CA SER A 100 -1.74 15.58 11.90
C SER A 100 -2.83 16.48 12.48
N LEU A 101 -2.70 17.80 12.27
CA LEU A 101 -3.71 18.80 12.62
C LEU A 101 -4.30 18.67 14.04
N GLY A 102 -3.45 18.29 15.01
CA GLY A 102 -3.86 18.15 16.39
C GLY A 102 -4.45 16.79 16.77
N TYR A 103 -4.34 15.81 15.92
CA TYR A 103 -4.73 14.42 16.17
C TYR A 103 -3.55 13.47 16.04
N GLU A 104 -3.61 12.39 16.81
CA GLU A 104 -2.75 11.21 16.72
C GLU A 104 -3.67 10.03 16.36
N PHE A 105 -3.25 9.19 15.43
CA PHE A 105 -4.02 8.04 14.96
C PHE A 105 -3.11 6.86 14.63
N ASP A 106 -3.68 5.67 14.72
CA ASP A 106 -3.02 4.40 14.37
C ASP A 106 -4.12 3.45 13.91
N ASP A 107 -4.15 3.17 12.61
CA ASP A 107 -5.20 2.41 11.95
C ASP A 107 -4.61 1.20 11.24
N LYS A 108 -5.24 0.05 11.39
CA LYS A 108 -4.88 -1.21 10.73
C LYS A 108 -6.08 -1.80 10.02
N ILE A 109 -5.86 -2.19 8.78
CA ILE A 109 -6.83 -2.89 7.96
C ILE A 109 -6.22 -4.23 7.56
N VAL A 110 -6.97 -5.31 7.72
CA VAL A 110 -6.56 -6.67 7.33
C VAL A 110 -7.72 -7.34 6.64
N ILE A 111 -7.46 -7.94 5.48
CA ILE A 111 -8.43 -8.81 4.80
C ILE A 111 -8.15 -10.26 5.16
N ASP A 112 -9.17 -10.91 5.71
CA ASP A 112 -9.21 -12.35 5.97
C ASP A 112 -10.06 -13.02 4.88
N TYR A 113 -9.41 -13.53 3.87
CA TYR A 113 -10.08 -14.20 2.75
C TYR A 113 -10.69 -15.54 3.12
N GLN A 114 -10.20 -16.21 4.18
CA GLN A 114 -10.76 -17.48 4.64
C GLN A 114 -12.10 -17.26 5.34
N LEU A 115 -12.20 -16.19 6.12
CA LEU A 115 -13.43 -15.81 6.82
C LEU A 115 -14.30 -14.87 5.97
N SER A 116 -13.86 -14.45 4.79
CA SER A 116 -14.52 -13.44 3.94
C SER A 116 -14.81 -12.14 4.69
N LYS A 117 -13.83 -11.65 5.44
CA LYS A 117 -13.97 -10.47 6.30
C LYS A 117 -12.86 -9.44 6.07
N ILE A 118 -13.23 -8.19 6.25
CA ILE A 118 -12.31 -7.05 6.39
C ILE A 118 -12.37 -6.59 7.82
N ARG A 119 -11.22 -6.49 8.49
CA ARG A 119 -11.12 -5.97 9.86
C ARG A 119 -10.42 -4.64 9.84
N TYR A 120 -11.06 -3.63 10.42
CA TYR A 120 -10.49 -2.31 10.66
C TYR A 120 -10.36 -2.10 12.15
N GLN A 121 -9.14 -1.89 12.63
CA GLN A 121 -8.83 -1.67 14.04
C GLN A 121 -7.90 -0.49 14.20
N GLY A 122 -8.16 0.35 15.19
CA GLY A 122 -7.30 1.49 15.42
C GLY A 122 -7.78 2.40 16.54
N PHE A 123 -7.21 3.59 16.57
CA PHE A 123 -7.65 4.65 17.45
C PHE A 123 -7.38 6.04 16.87
N THR A 124 -8.19 6.99 17.30
CA THR A 124 -7.91 8.42 17.14
C THR A 124 -7.81 9.08 18.52
N LYS A 125 -6.83 9.97 18.69
CA LYS A 125 -6.61 10.72 19.91
C LYS A 125 -6.39 12.19 19.59
N ARG A 126 -7.13 13.07 20.25
CA ARG A 126 -6.91 14.52 20.15
C ARG A 126 -5.63 14.91 20.87
N ARG A 127 -4.81 15.78 20.29
CA ARG A 127 -3.59 16.32 20.92
C ARG A 127 -3.91 16.98 22.27
N GLY A 128 -3.18 16.60 23.30
CA GLY A 128 -3.42 17.07 24.68
C GLY A 128 -4.51 16.31 25.45
N SER A 129 -5.30 15.45 24.79
CA SER A 129 -6.19 14.51 25.47
C SER A 129 -5.43 13.29 25.95
N ARG A 130 -5.87 12.68 27.04
CA ARG A 130 -5.44 11.33 27.48
C ARG A 130 -6.32 10.24 26.88
N GLU A 131 -7.48 10.61 26.40
CA GLU A 131 -8.49 9.69 25.87
C GLU A 131 -8.12 9.28 24.43
N ARG A 132 -8.13 7.98 24.19
CA ARG A 132 -8.10 7.37 22.85
C ARG A 132 -9.50 6.92 22.51
N VAL A 133 -9.97 7.31 21.35
CA VAL A 133 -11.24 6.80 20.81
C VAL A 133 -10.92 5.59 19.96
N PRO A 134 -11.18 4.37 20.44
CA PRO A 134 -10.90 3.15 19.68
C PRO A 134 -11.90 3.01 18.53
N VAL A 135 -11.43 2.40 17.45
CA VAL A 135 -12.27 1.94 16.35
C VAL A 135 -11.99 0.46 16.14
N ASP A 136 -13.04 -0.34 16.11
CA ASP A 136 -13.00 -1.77 15.79
C ASP A 136 -14.26 -2.08 14.96
N LYS A 137 -14.06 -2.36 13.68
CA LYS A 137 -15.14 -2.61 12.73
C LYS A 137 -14.83 -3.84 11.89
N GLU A 138 -15.85 -4.54 11.51
CA GLU A 138 -15.77 -5.69 10.63
C GLU A 138 -16.78 -5.52 9.49
N TYR A 139 -16.34 -5.83 8.27
CA TYR A 139 -17.15 -5.79 7.07
C TYR A 139 -17.06 -7.13 6.34
N ASP A 140 -18.12 -7.48 5.62
CA ASP A 140 -18.13 -8.65 4.75
C ASP A 140 -17.42 -8.34 3.43
N LEU A 141 -16.69 -9.33 2.89
CA LEU A 141 -16.19 -9.26 1.51
C LEU A 141 -17.36 -9.54 0.55
N ASP A 142 -17.58 -8.64 -0.38
CA ASP A 142 -18.66 -8.75 -1.39
C ASP A 142 -18.12 -9.07 -2.80
N GLY A 143 -16.84 -9.43 -2.91
CA GLY A 143 -16.19 -9.73 -4.20
C GLY A 143 -15.70 -8.50 -4.96
N ALA A 144 -15.80 -7.30 -4.39
CA ALA A 144 -15.21 -6.09 -4.96
C ALA A 144 -13.67 -6.15 -4.94
N MET A 145 -13.03 -5.37 -5.79
CA MET A 145 -11.58 -5.16 -5.74
C MET A 145 -11.27 -4.11 -4.67
N TYR A 146 -10.77 -4.57 -3.54
CA TYR A 146 -10.42 -3.70 -2.42
C TYR A 146 -9.00 -3.18 -2.55
N VAL A 147 -8.82 -1.90 -2.27
CA VAL A 147 -7.53 -1.19 -2.32
C VAL A 147 -7.38 -0.24 -1.13
N ASP A 148 -6.16 0.14 -0.85
CA ASP A 148 -5.82 1.26 0.03
C ASP A 148 -5.22 2.44 -0.76
N LYS A 149 -4.82 3.49 -0.05
CA LYS A 149 -4.29 4.73 -0.63
C LYS A 149 -2.98 4.56 -1.41
N LEU A 150 -2.22 3.48 -1.18
CA LEU A 150 -0.96 3.20 -1.86
C LEU A 150 -1.12 2.14 -2.96
N SER A 151 -1.77 1.03 -2.65
CA SER A 151 -1.90 -0.10 -3.56
C SER A 151 -2.85 0.15 -4.74
N GLN A 152 -3.70 1.16 -4.67
CA GLN A 152 -4.61 1.54 -5.74
C GLN A 152 -3.92 1.75 -7.10
N PHE A 153 -2.68 2.24 -7.10
CA PHE A 153 -1.97 2.54 -8.34
C PHE A 153 -1.60 1.27 -9.10
N GLU A 154 -1.19 0.22 -8.38
CA GLU A 154 -0.92 -1.09 -8.97
C GLU A 154 -2.21 -1.73 -9.51
N ALA A 155 -3.30 -1.65 -8.74
CA ALA A 155 -4.60 -2.14 -9.19
C ALA A 155 -5.09 -1.41 -10.45
N MET A 156 -4.99 -0.07 -10.47
CA MET A 156 -5.32 0.74 -11.66
C MET A 156 -4.46 0.34 -12.86
N GLY A 157 -3.14 0.22 -12.66
CA GLY A 157 -2.20 -0.16 -13.70
C GLY A 157 -2.55 -1.50 -14.33
N CYS A 158 -2.88 -2.48 -13.52
CA CYS A 158 -3.30 -3.80 -14.01
C CYS A 158 -4.58 -3.75 -14.82
N LEU A 159 -5.58 -3.00 -14.36
CA LEU A 159 -6.85 -2.87 -15.07
C LEU A 159 -6.67 -2.14 -16.41
N ILE A 160 -5.87 -1.08 -16.46
CA ILE A 160 -5.57 -0.32 -17.68
C ILE A 160 -4.77 -1.19 -18.67
N LYS A 161 -3.73 -1.89 -18.22
CA LYS A 161 -2.98 -2.85 -19.05
C LYS A 161 -3.87 -3.97 -19.60
N GLY A 162 -4.89 -4.37 -18.83
CA GLY A 162 -5.93 -5.32 -19.27
C GLY A 162 -6.96 -4.71 -20.23
N GLY A 163 -6.79 -3.46 -20.69
CA GLY A 163 -7.65 -2.78 -21.65
C GLY A 163 -8.93 -2.20 -21.04
N LYS A 164 -9.01 -2.05 -19.72
CA LYS A 164 -10.15 -1.42 -19.06
C LYS A 164 -10.02 0.10 -19.10
N SER A 165 -10.94 0.78 -19.74
CA SER A 165 -11.06 2.25 -19.71
C SER A 165 -12.00 2.74 -18.61
N GLN A 166 -12.82 1.85 -18.03
CA GLN A 166 -13.73 2.13 -16.94
C GLN A 166 -13.75 0.95 -15.97
N PHE A 167 -13.61 1.22 -14.67
CA PHE A 167 -13.57 0.19 -13.63
C PHE A 167 -13.93 0.76 -12.27
N GLU A 168 -14.17 -0.13 -11.31
CA GLU A 168 -14.54 0.21 -9.94
C GLU A 168 -13.49 -0.33 -8.97
N LEU A 169 -13.17 0.49 -7.93
CA LEU A 169 -12.36 0.09 -6.80
C LEU A 169 -13.06 0.47 -5.50
N SER A 170 -12.90 -0.37 -4.49
CA SER A 170 -13.43 -0.16 -3.15
C SER A 170 -12.30 0.21 -2.21
N TYR A 171 -12.32 1.43 -1.68
CA TYR A 171 -11.37 1.86 -0.67
C TYR A 171 -11.80 1.39 0.70
N VAL A 172 -10.88 0.81 1.42
CA VAL A 172 -11.05 0.47 2.82
C VAL A 172 -10.36 1.53 3.67
N ASP A 173 -11.16 2.16 4.54
CA ASP A 173 -10.71 3.07 5.58
C ASP A 173 -11.61 2.82 6.81
N ASP A 174 -11.97 3.83 7.59
CA ASP A 174 -12.97 3.72 8.65
C ASP A 174 -14.39 3.36 8.13
N SER A 175 -14.56 3.36 6.84
CA SER A 175 -15.70 2.88 6.07
C SER A 175 -15.25 2.35 4.71
N ILE A 176 -16.12 1.66 4.00
CA ILE A 176 -15.87 1.24 2.62
C ILE A 176 -16.45 2.29 1.68
N GLY A 177 -15.57 2.94 0.93
CA GLY A 177 -15.95 3.91 -0.11
C GLY A 177 -15.78 3.32 -1.50
N ARG A 178 -16.78 3.39 -2.36
CA ARG A 178 -16.72 2.92 -3.75
C ARG A 178 -16.53 4.05 -4.72
N TYR A 179 -15.60 3.85 -5.63
CA TYR A 179 -15.21 4.83 -6.64
C TYR A 179 -15.24 4.22 -8.03
N GLN A 180 -15.78 4.97 -8.97
CA GLN A 180 -15.68 4.70 -10.39
C GLN A 180 -14.48 5.43 -10.97
N PHE A 181 -13.66 4.71 -11.72
CA PHE A 181 -12.48 5.22 -12.40
C PHE A 181 -12.72 5.22 -13.91
N ASN A 182 -12.36 6.33 -14.55
CA ASN A 182 -12.44 6.49 -15.98
C ASN A 182 -11.08 6.93 -16.52
N LEU A 183 -10.51 6.16 -17.44
CA LEU A 183 -9.37 6.58 -18.25
C LEU A 183 -9.88 7.63 -19.25
N VAL A 184 -9.44 8.86 -19.09
CA VAL A 184 -9.92 10.01 -19.88
C VAL A 184 -9.10 10.15 -21.15
N GLU A 185 -7.78 10.08 -21.02
CA GLU A 185 -6.83 10.24 -22.12
C GLU A 185 -5.50 9.55 -21.80
N SER A 186 -4.74 9.25 -22.86
CA SER A 186 -3.32 8.92 -22.76
C SER A 186 -2.53 9.97 -23.51
N SER A 187 -1.44 10.47 -22.92
CA SER A 187 -0.58 11.50 -23.47
C SER A 187 0.88 11.13 -23.25
N GLN A 188 1.81 11.91 -23.82
CA GLN A 188 3.23 11.74 -23.59
C GLN A 188 3.82 12.96 -22.88
N THR A 189 4.83 12.74 -22.05
CA THR A 189 5.57 13.79 -21.35
C THR A 189 7.06 13.48 -21.32
N GLN A 190 7.87 14.50 -21.15
CA GLN A 190 9.32 14.34 -20.95
C GLN A 190 9.68 14.60 -19.48
N LEU A 191 10.41 13.66 -18.88
CA LEU A 191 10.95 13.75 -17.52
C LEU A 191 12.41 13.34 -17.54
N GLY A 192 13.30 14.19 -17.03
CA GLY A 192 14.74 13.89 -16.97
C GLY A 192 15.37 13.54 -18.32
N GLY A 193 14.79 14.01 -19.44
CA GLY A 193 15.24 13.70 -20.79
C GLY A 193 14.66 12.43 -21.41
N ASN A 194 13.88 11.66 -20.67
CA ASN A 194 13.18 10.48 -21.16
C ASN A 194 11.72 10.81 -21.47
N GLU A 195 11.16 10.13 -22.47
CA GLU A 195 9.75 10.24 -22.84
C GLU A 195 8.94 9.16 -22.14
N TYR A 196 7.78 9.53 -21.58
CA TYR A 196 6.91 8.63 -20.83
C TYR A 196 5.46 8.78 -21.30
N SER A 197 4.76 7.65 -21.33
CA SER A 197 3.31 7.60 -21.55
C SER A 197 2.58 7.88 -20.25
N ILE A 198 1.60 8.77 -20.31
CA ILE A 198 0.82 9.20 -19.15
C ILE A 198 -0.64 8.80 -19.34
N ALA A 199 -1.15 8.00 -18.44
CA ALA A 199 -2.57 7.69 -18.33
C ALA A 199 -3.24 8.70 -17.41
N HIS A 200 -4.20 9.50 -17.92
CA HIS A 200 -5.02 10.40 -17.10
C HIS A 200 -6.30 9.67 -16.68
N VAL A 201 -6.45 9.44 -15.39
CA VAL A 201 -7.57 8.72 -14.79
C VAL A 201 -8.33 9.65 -13.84
N VAL A 202 -9.65 9.64 -13.91
CA VAL A 202 -10.53 10.38 -13.00
C VAL A 202 -11.30 9.38 -12.14
N ALA A 203 -11.11 9.47 -10.82
CA ALA A 203 -11.88 8.73 -9.84
C ALA A 203 -13.04 9.59 -9.33
N THR A 204 -14.26 9.05 -9.40
CA THR A 204 -15.46 9.70 -8.90
C THR A 204 -16.13 8.79 -7.87
N PRO A 205 -16.35 9.24 -6.63
CA PRO A 205 -17.07 8.46 -5.65
C PRO A 205 -18.55 8.34 -6.06
N TYR A 206 -19.13 7.15 -5.94
CA TYR A 206 -20.53 6.93 -6.31
C TYR A 206 -21.38 6.34 -5.16
N GLU A 207 -20.77 5.68 -4.18
CA GLU A 207 -21.45 5.32 -2.94
C GLU A 207 -20.89 6.15 -1.78
N PHE A 208 -21.78 6.76 -1.04
CA PHE A 208 -21.45 7.75 -0.03
C PHE A 208 -21.74 7.23 1.37
N VAL A 209 -20.76 7.35 2.24
CA VAL A 209 -21.01 7.37 3.68
C VAL A 209 -21.33 8.81 4.09
N GLU A 210 -22.40 9.00 4.84
CA GLU A 210 -22.86 10.31 5.30
C GLU A 210 -21.72 11.07 6.00
N GLY A 211 -21.44 12.31 5.56
CA GLY A 211 -20.41 13.18 6.12
C GLY A 211 -19.05 13.17 5.42
N SER A 212 -18.81 12.32 4.42
CA SER A 212 -17.57 12.35 3.65
C SER A 212 -17.59 13.42 2.55
N VAL A 213 -16.43 14.06 2.28
CA VAL A 213 -16.30 15.08 1.21
C VAL A 213 -15.99 14.37 -0.09
N HIS A 214 -16.95 14.43 -1.02
CA HIS A 214 -16.93 13.67 -2.27
C HIS A 214 -16.46 14.54 -3.42
N THR A 215 -15.16 14.71 -3.56
CA THR A 215 -14.59 15.40 -4.71
C THR A 215 -13.90 14.40 -5.63
N PRO A 216 -14.07 14.55 -6.96
CA PRO A 216 -13.29 13.76 -7.90
C PRO A 216 -11.79 13.93 -7.67
N VAL A 217 -11.05 12.85 -7.91
CA VAL A 217 -9.60 12.84 -7.86
C VAL A 217 -9.07 12.56 -9.27
N ASN A 218 -8.16 13.41 -9.74
CA ASN A 218 -7.48 13.22 -11.02
C ASN A 218 -6.09 12.66 -10.76
N TYR A 219 -5.73 11.63 -11.50
CA TYR A 219 -4.44 10.95 -11.47
C TYR A 219 -3.80 11.02 -12.85
N TRP A 220 -2.54 11.46 -12.92
CA TRP A 220 -1.69 11.30 -14.09
C TRP A 220 -0.64 10.26 -13.73
N LEU A 221 -0.70 9.09 -14.36
CA LEU A 221 0.08 7.91 -14.01
C LEU A 221 1.10 7.62 -15.09
N ILE A 222 2.34 7.35 -14.71
CA ILE A 222 3.44 7.01 -15.64
C ILE A 222 3.40 5.51 -15.90
N GLU A 223 3.07 5.12 -17.14
CA GLU A 223 2.84 3.71 -17.50
C GLU A 223 4.12 2.87 -17.40
N GLU A 224 5.25 3.38 -17.90
CA GLU A 224 6.54 2.69 -17.92
C GLU A 224 7.13 2.48 -16.52
N LEU A 225 6.72 3.29 -15.54
CA LEU A 225 7.16 3.18 -14.14
C LEU A 225 6.14 2.41 -13.27
N GLY A 226 5.29 1.58 -13.87
CA GLY A 226 4.31 0.78 -13.12
C GLY A 226 3.12 1.58 -12.62
N PHE A 227 2.73 2.62 -13.36
CA PHE A 227 1.58 3.50 -13.04
C PHE A 227 1.77 4.31 -11.74
N ILE A 228 3.01 4.62 -11.37
CA ILE A 228 3.22 5.58 -10.30
C ILE A 228 2.64 6.95 -10.67
N PRO A 229 2.08 7.70 -9.71
CA PRO A 229 1.54 8.99 -10.00
C PRO A 229 2.64 10.02 -10.30
N LEU A 230 2.60 10.62 -11.51
CA LEU A 230 3.29 11.85 -11.83
C LEU A 230 2.66 13.01 -11.06
N LYS A 231 1.31 12.99 -11.00
CA LYS A 231 0.52 14.06 -10.40
C LYS A 231 -0.81 13.52 -9.92
N ILE A 232 -1.24 14.02 -8.75
CA ILE A 232 -2.59 13.79 -8.21
C ILE A 232 -3.21 15.15 -7.95
N GLN A 233 -4.45 15.36 -8.37
CA GLN A 233 -5.20 16.58 -8.08
C GLN A 233 -6.57 16.26 -7.51
N THR A 234 -6.92 16.97 -6.43
CA THR A 234 -8.24 16.91 -5.81
C THR A 234 -8.57 18.24 -5.13
N LYS A 235 -9.68 18.30 -4.42
CA LYS A 235 -10.05 19.44 -3.57
C LYS A 235 -10.16 18.99 -2.12
N LEU A 236 -9.49 19.70 -1.24
CA LEU A 236 -9.63 19.53 0.22
C LEU A 236 -10.46 20.69 0.77
N LYS A 237 -11.69 20.43 1.24
CA LYS A 237 -12.62 21.48 1.69
C LYS A 237 -12.81 22.62 0.69
N GLY A 238 -12.89 22.28 -0.60
CA GLY A 238 -13.01 23.24 -1.70
C GLY A 238 -11.70 23.87 -2.20
N LEU A 239 -10.59 23.70 -1.49
CA LEU A 239 -9.27 24.21 -1.88
C LEU A 239 -8.55 23.20 -2.76
N GLY A 240 -7.96 23.64 -3.86
CA GLY A 240 -7.17 22.79 -4.76
C GLY A 240 -5.94 22.22 -4.06
N LEU A 241 -5.84 20.89 -4.02
CA LEU A 241 -4.71 20.13 -3.52
C LEU A 241 -4.04 19.42 -4.69
N THR A 242 -2.71 19.53 -4.79
CA THR A 242 -1.90 18.83 -5.78
C THR A 242 -0.75 18.12 -5.10
N VAL A 243 -0.48 16.88 -5.52
CA VAL A 243 0.71 16.11 -5.18
C VAL A 243 1.46 15.86 -6.48
N GLU A 244 2.73 16.20 -6.54
CA GLU A 244 3.56 16.10 -7.75
C GLU A 244 4.84 15.32 -7.47
N LEU A 245 5.20 14.42 -8.37
CA LEU A 245 6.48 13.73 -8.37
C LEU A 245 7.60 14.75 -8.62
N ILE A 246 8.61 14.79 -7.76
CA ILE A 246 9.76 15.70 -7.89
C ILE A 246 11.07 14.96 -8.10
N GLU A 247 11.14 13.67 -7.72
CA GLU A 247 12.37 12.89 -7.81
C GLU A 247 12.05 11.40 -7.85
N GLN A 248 12.82 10.67 -8.66
CA GLN A 248 12.88 9.21 -8.66
C GLN A 248 14.34 8.80 -8.46
N ALA A 249 14.59 7.88 -7.54
CA ALA A 249 15.90 7.27 -7.33
C ALA A 249 15.75 5.75 -7.19
N GLU A 250 16.68 5.01 -7.74
CA GLU A 250 16.91 3.62 -7.32
C GLU A 250 17.71 3.66 -6.03
N SER A 251 17.34 2.87 -5.03
CA SER A 251 18.19 2.71 -3.84
C SER A 251 19.27 1.69 -4.17
N ASP A 252 20.50 2.09 -3.95
CA ASP A 252 21.69 1.24 -4.05
C ASP A 252 21.63 0.04 -3.08
#